data_76948fb579e76802ced620abeb350136
#
_entry.id   76948fb579e76802ced620abeb350136
#
_cell.length_a   1.000
_cell.length_b   1.000
_cell.length_c   1.000
_cell.angle_alpha   90.00
_cell.angle_beta   90.00
_cell.angle_gamma   90.00
#
_symmetry.space_group_name_H-M   'P 1'
#
loop_
_entity.id
_entity.type
_entity.pdbx_description
1 polymer ?
#
loop_
_entity_poly.entity_id
_entity_poly.type
_entity_poly.pdbx_seq_one_letter_code
_entity_poly.pdbx_strand_id
1 'polypeptide(L)'
;MNKFFTFGLLLFSINAFSCSDLLDTDMRILDSAETKNLCEYEGKALLVVNVASRCGYTYQYAGLQKLYESYKDEDFLVIGIPSRDFLQEYSDESDVAEFCSTEYGVDFPMFSTVKVRGKKAHPCYKKLTAETGVTPSWNFNKYLISKEGKVISTYGSKVKPDSQELIAAIESIL
;
A
#
# COMPACT_ATOMS: atom_id res chain seq x y z
N MET A 1 -64.98 -6.75 8.66
CA MET A 1 -64.02 -6.09 7.78
C MET A 1 -62.62 -6.24 8.37
N ASN A 2 -61.89 -7.32 7.97
CA ASN A 2 -60.52 -7.60 8.48
C ASN A 2 -59.50 -6.97 7.52
N LYS A 3 -58.74 -6.00 8.01
CA LYS A 3 -57.58 -5.44 7.30
C LYS A 3 -56.34 -6.28 7.63
N PHE A 4 -55.87 -7.08 6.71
CA PHE A 4 -54.57 -7.72 6.78
C PHE A 4 -53.50 -6.67 6.49
N PHE A 5 -52.65 -6.33 7.49
CA PHE A 5 -51.44 -5.55 7.30
C PHE A 5 -50.31 -6.51 6.91
N THR A 6 -49.92 -6.45 5.64
CA THR A 6 -48.74 -7.19 5.16
C THR A 6 -47.47 -6.40 5.53
N PHE A 7 -46.73 -6.91 6.49
CA PHE A 7 -45.43 -6.35 6.89
C PHE A 7 -44.39 -6.85 5.89
N GLY A 8 -43.97 -5.98 4.98
CA GLY A 8 -42.91 -6.30 4.02
C GLY A 8 -41.54 -6.32 4.73
N LEU A 9 -40.94 -7.49 4.81
CA LEU A 9 -39.59 -7.69 5.31
C LEU A 9 -38.59 -7.20 4.26
N LEU A 10 -38.01 -6.01 4.41
CA LEU A 10 -36.88 -5.54 3.60
C LEU A 10 -35.63 -6.35 4.00
N LEU A 11 -35.27 -7.31 3.16
CA LEU A 11 -33.98 -8.00 3.24
C LEU A 11 -32.87 -7.04 2.80
N PHE A 12 -32.16 -6.44 3.73
CA PHE A 12 -30.89 -5.78 3.48
C PHE A 12 -29.87 -6.88 3.16
N SER A 13 -29.49 -7.01 1.91
CA SER A 13 -28.33 -7.81 1.50
C SER A 13 -27.08 -7.12 2.03
N ILE A 14 -26.54 -7.64 3.12
CA ILE A 14 -25.18 -7.29 3.57
C ILE A 14 -24.24 -7.94 2.56
N ASN A 15 -23.71 -7.15 1.62
CA ASN A 15 -22.56 -7.58 0.84
C ASN A 15 -21.40 -7.72 1.83
N ALA A 16 -21.12 -8.93 2.29
CA ALA A 16 -19.88 -9.25 2.94
C ALA A 16 -18.77 -9.12 1.87
N PHE A 17 -18.06 -8.02 1.86
CA PHE A 17 -16.83 -7.91 1.10
C PHE A 17 -15.88 -8.99 1.62
N SER A 18 -15.59 -9.97 0.77
CA SER A 18 -14.50 -10.92 1.03
C SER A 18 -13.22 -10.24 0.61
N CYS A 19 -12.24 -10.19 1.50
CA CYS A 19 -10.93 -9.62 1.20
C CYS A 19 -10.38 -10.16 -0.13
N SER A 20 -9.81 -9.28 -0.95
CA SER A 20 -9.21 -9.67 -2.22
C SER A 20 -8.00 -10.57 -1.98
N ASP A 21 -7.75 -11.54 -2.88
CA ASP A 21 -6.57 -12.40 -2.76
C ASP A 21 -5.27 -11.59 -2.68
N LEU A 22 -5.19 -10.45 -3.36
CA LEU A 22 -4.01 -9.57 -3.32
C LEU A 22 -3.73 -9.07 -1.91
N LEU A 23 -4.77 -8.65 -1.18
CA LEU A 23 -4.64 -8.09 0.16
C LEU A 23 -4.59 -9.17 1.26
N ASP A 24 -5.02 -10.39 1.00
CA ASP A 24 -4.91 -11.48 1.97
C ASP A 24 -3.45 -11.94 2.13
N THR A 25 -2.67 -11.08 2.77
CA THR A 25 -1.24 -11.27 2.98
C THR A 25 -0.82 -10.66 4.31
N ASP A 26 -0.18 -11.47 5.14
CA ASP A 26 0.39 -11.05 6.41
C ASP A 26 1.71 -10.31 6.20
N MET A 27 1.85 -9.16 6.84
CA MET A 27 3.08 -8.37 6.84
C MET A 27 3.42 -7.89 8.25
N ARG A 28 4.67 -8.10 8.67
CA ARG A 28 5.17 -7.60 9.95
C ARG A 28 5.39 -6.09 9.85
N ILE A 29 5.00 -5.36 10.88
CA ILE A 29 5.25 -3.91 11.00
C ILE A 29 6.76 -3.67 11.13
N LEU A 30 7.24 -2.58 10.54
CA LEU A 30 8.65 -2.17 10.64
C LEU A 30 9.07 -2.03 12.10
N ASP A 31 10.24 -2.60 12.42
CA ASP A 31 10.84 -2.57 13.77
C ASP A 31 9.88 -3.00 14.90
N SER A 32 9.03 -3.97 14.62
CA SER A 32 8.03 -4.52 15.55
C SER A 32 7.92 -6.03 15.44
N ALA A 33 7.43 -6.69 16.47
CA ALA A 33 7.02 -8.09 16.43
C ALA A 33 5.57 -8.27 15.92
N GLU A 34 4.81 -7.19 15.79
CA GLU A 34 3.41 -7.20 15.36
C GLU A 34 3.30 -7.49 13.85
N THR A 35 2.36 -8.36 13.51
CA THR A 35 2.00 -8.68 12.12
C THR A 35 0.57 -8.23 11.86
N LYS A 36 0.35 -7.60 10.71
CA LYS A 36 -0.98 -7.22 10.20
C LYS A 36 -1.27 -7.93 8.91
N ASN A 37 -2.50 -8.36 8.73
CA ASN A 37 -3.00 -8.78 7.43
C ASN A 37 -3.43 -7.54 6.65
N LEU A 38 -3.02 -7.43 5.37
CA LEU A 38 -3.37 -6.27 4.55
C LEU A 38 -4.88 -6.16 4.28
N CYS A 39 -5.67 -7.20 4.55
CA CYS A 39 -7.14 -7.14 4.56
C CYS A 39 -7.69 -6.08 5.51
N GLU A 40 -6.95 -5.67 6.54
CA GLU A 40 -7.33 -4.56 7.41
C GLU A 40 -7.49 -3.22 6.68
N TYR A 41 -6.91 -3.13 5.48
CA TYR A 41 -6.99 -1.95 4.62
C TYR A 41 -8.00 -2.10 3.48
N GLU A 42 -8.81 -3.17 3.48
CA GLU A 42 -9.88 -3.35 2.49
C GLU A 42 -10.85 -2.16 2.50
N GLY A 43 -11.35 -1.80 1.34
CA GLY A 43 -12.18 -0.60 1.18
C GLY A 43 -11.40 0.72 1.07
N LYS A 44 -10.06 0.66 1.18
CA LYS A 44 -9.17 1.81 0.96
C LYS A 44 -8.40 1.66 -0.35
N ALA A 45 -8.20 2.77 -1.05
CA ALA A 45 -7.22 2.84 -2.14
C ALA A 45 -5.81 2.83 -1.54
N LEU A 46 -4.91 2.02 -2.09
CA LEU A 46 -3.57 1.86 -1.54
C LEU A 46 -2.50 2.22 -2.57
N LEU A 47 -1.48 2.97 -2.14
CA LEU A 47 -0.24 3.16 -2.89
C LEU A 47 0.88 2.37 -2.21
N VAL A 48 1.16 1.18 -2.70
CA VAL A 48 2.24 0.32 -2.19
C VAL A 48 3.55 0.69 -2.87
N VAL A 49 4.55 1.03 -2.06
CA VAL A 49 5.86 1.52 -2.54
C VAL A 49 7.00 0.72 -1.91
N ASN A 50 7.89 0.16 -2.72
CA ASN A 50 9.14 -0.36 -2.19
C ASN A 50 10.14 0.78 -1.99
N VAL A 51 10.54 1.00 -0.76
CA VAL A 51 11.33 2.15 -0.35
C VAL A 51 12.76 1.78 0.05
N ALA A 52 13.63 2.78 0.16
CA ALA A 52 14.99 2.62 0.70
C ALA A 52 15.54 3.93 1.23
N SER A 53 16.31 3.87 2.33
CA SER A 53 16.83 5.03 3.05
C SER A 53 18.09 5.65 2.41
N ARG A 54 18.82 4.91 1.56
CA ARG A 54 20.13 5.31 1.00
C ARG A 54 20.14 5.35 -0.53
N CYS A 55 19.02 5.72 -1.12
CA CYS A 55 18.77 5.72 -2.57
C CYS A 55 18.77 7.16 -3.12
N GLY A 56 19.15 7.34 -4.38
CA GLY A 56 19.00 8.64 -5.06
C GLY A 56 17.55 9.14 -5.15
N TYR A 57 16.56 8.26 -4.90
CA TYR A 57 15.13 8.60 -4.87
C TYR A 57 14.57 8.77 -3.46
N THR A 58 15.37 8.67 -2.40
CA THR A 58 14.94 8.76 -0.99
C THR A 58 14.18 10.05 -0.68
N TYR A 59 14.49 11.14 -1.37
CA TYR A 59 13.75 12.41 -1.27
C TYR A 59 12.24 12.26 -1.53
N GLN A 60 11.81 11.19 -2.19
CA GLN A 60 10.39 10.93 -2.46
C GLN A 60 9.58 10.61 -1.18
N TYR A 61 10.23 10.25 -0.06
CA TYR A 61 9.52 10.10 1.21
C TYR A 61 8.72 11.35 1.60
N ALA A 62 9.31 12.55 1.42
CA ALA A 62 8.61 13.79 1.70
C ALA A 62 7.34 13.96 0.85
N GLY A 63 7.41 13.58 -0.44
CA GLY A 63 6.25 13.61 -1.33
C GLY A 63 5.21 12.54 -1.00
N LEU A 64 5.64 11.34 -0.59
CA LEU A 64 4.75 10.27 -0.14
C LEU A 64 4.02 10.64 1.16
N GLN A 65 4.72 11.27 2.12
CA GLN A 65 4.13 11.77 3.35
C GLN A 65 3.08 12.84 3.07
N LYS A 66 3.42 13.82 2.23
CA LYS A 66 2.46 14.87 1.82
C LYS A 66 1.24 14.28 1.12
N LEU A 67 1.43 13.29 0.25
CA LEU A 67 0.34 12.60 -0.42
C LEU A 67 -0.57 11.88 0.58
N TYR A 68 0.02 11.15 1.53
CA TYR A 68 -0.71 10.51 2.62
C TYR A 68 -1.52 11.50 3.44
N GLU A 69 -0.92 12.61 3.89
CA GLU A 69 -1.60 13.65 4.64
C GLU A 69 -2.77 14.27 3.87
N SER A 70 -2.62 14.43 2.55
CA SER A 70 -3.66 15.04 1.70
C SER A 70 -4.90 14.18 1.54
N TYR A 71 -4.76 12.83 1.55
CA TYR A 71 -5.85 11.91 1.20
C TYR A 71 -6.19 10.87 2.28
N LYS A 72 -5.52 10.85 3.44
CA LYS A 72 -5.75 9.83 4.49
C LYS A 72 -7.20 9.78 5.01
N ASP A 73 -7.91 10.91 4.94
CA ASP A 73 -9.31 11.03 5.36
C ASP A 73 -10.31 10.69 4.23
N GLU A 74 -9.80 10.32 3.03
CA GLU A 74 -10.57 9.98 1.83
C GLU A 74 -10.47 8.48 1.46
N ASP A 75 -10.28 7.61 2.45
CA ASP A 75 -10.06 6.17 2.26
C ASP A 75 -8.86 5.84 1.37
N PHE A 76 -7.76 6.58 1.54
CA PHE A 76 -6.48 6.35 0.88
C PHE A 76 -5.36 6.13 1.88
N LEU A 77 -4.44 5.21 1.56
CA LEU A 77 -3.22 4.98 2.32
C LEU A 77 -2.01 4.84 1.41
N VAL A 78 -0.88 5.37 1.88
CA VAL A 78 0.44 4.99 1.40
C VAL A 78 0.95 3.84 2.28
N ILE A 79 1.54 2.82 1.67
CA ILE A 79 2.19 1.70 2.36
C ILE A 79 3.64 1.66 1.91
N GLY A 80 4.57 1.86 2.84
CA GLY A 80 6.00 1.79 2.61
C GLY A 80 6.56 0.41 3.00
N ILE A 81 7.30 -0.21 2.10
CA ILE A 81 7.92 -1.52 2.31
C ILE A 81 9.41 -1.42 1.97
N PRO A 82 10.31 -1.32 2.97
CA PRO A 82 11.74 -1.26 2.75
C PRO A 82 12.27 -2.52 2.07
N SER A 83 13.28 -2.36 1.21
CA SER A 83 13.92 -3.51 0.55
C SER A 83 15.43 -3.35 0.41
N ARG A 84 16.15 -4.44 0.68
CA ARG A 84 17.60 -4.54 0.47
C ARG A 84 17.99 -5.15 -0.88
N ASP A 85 17.04 -5.43 -1.75
CA ASP A 85 17.30 -6.08 -3.03
C ASP A 85 18.14 -5.22 -3.99
N PHE A 86 18.22 -3.92 -3.73
CA PHE A 86 19.01 -2.96 -4.50
C PHE A 86 20.21 -2.39 -3.71
N LEU A 87 20.55 -3.00 -2.57
CA LEU A 87 21.71 -2.67 -1.72
C LEU A 87 21.72 -1.21 -1.22
N GLN A 88 20.55 -0.60 -1.07
CA GLN A 88 20.40 0.80 -0.69
C GLN A 88 19.52 1.01 0.56
N GLU A 89 19.37 -0.03 1.38
CA GLU A 89 18.68 0.07 2.66
C GLU A 89 19.61 -0.29 3.81
N TYR A 90 19.34 0.25 5.00
CA TYR A 90 20.05 -0.11 6.23
C TYR A 90 19.86 -1.60 6.56
N SER A 91 20.81 -2.17 7.33
CA SER A 91 20.74 -3.55 7.78
C SER A 91 19.71 -3.74 8.88
N ASP A 92 19.63 -2.80 9.79
CA ASP A 92 18.77 -2.84 10.96
C ASP A 92 17.48 -2.07 10.72
N GLU A 93 16.36 -2.64 11.10
CA GLU A 93 15.06 -2.01 10.91
C GLU A 93 14.82 -0.84 11.85
N SER A 94 15.45 -0.83 13.03
CA SER A 94 15.46 0.33 13.92
C SER A 94 16.08 1.57 13.25
N ASP A 95 17.19 1.39 12.51
CA ASP A 95 17.81 2.48 11.76
C ASP A 95 16.90 2.98 10.63
N VAL A 96 16.17 2.06 9.96
CA VAL A 96 15.18 2.42 8.93
C VAL A 96 14.03 3.22 9.55
N ALA A 97 13.47 2.75 10.66
CA ALA A 97 12.35 3.39 11.36
C ALA A 97 12.76 4.78 11.88
N GLU A 98 13.90 4.90 12.53
CA GLU A 98 14.43 6.16 13.00
C GLU A 98 14.67 7.14 11.84
N PHE A 99 15.31 6.70 10.77
CA PHE A 99 15.55 7.53 9.59
C PHE A 99 14.25 8.05 8.97
N CYS A 100 13.26 7.18 8.76
CA CYS A 100 11.98 7.56 8.16
C CYS A 100 11.23 8.59 9.02
N SER A 101 11.21 8.39 10.34
CA SER A 101 10.51 9.27 11.27
C SER A 101 11.23 10.61 11.47
N THR A 102 12.55 10.61 11.62
CA THR A 102 13.31 11.82 11.96
C THR A 102 13.61 12.70 10.76
N GLU A 103 13.98 12.11 9.61
CA GLU A 103 14.37 12.87 8.43
C GLU A 103 13.18 13.30 7.55
N TYR A 104 12.08 12.50 7.55
CA TYR A 104 10.95 12.74 6.66
C TYR A 104 9.60 12.84 7.37
N GLY A 105 9.56 12.63 8.70
CA GLY A 105 8.30 12.65 9.46
C GLY A 105 7.30 11.61 8.97
N VAL A 106 7.75 10.45 8.49
CA VAL A 106 6.89 9.41 7.94
C VAL A 106 5.91 8.92 9.00
N ASP A 107 4.61 9.04 8.71
CA ASP A 107 3.48 8.65 9.56
C ASP A 107 2.54 7.63 8.86
N PHE A 108 2.75 7.38 7.58
CA PHE A 108 2.03 6.32 6.88
C PHE A 108 2.54 4.92 7.28
N PRO A 109 1.72 3.86 7.14
CA PRO A 109 2.10 2.49 7.48
C PRO A 109 3.40 2.03 6.82
N MET A 110 4.35 1.61 7.65
CA MET A 110 5.61 1.02 7.23
C MET A 110 5.69 -0.44 7.68
N PHE A 111 6.05 -1.33 6.76
CA PHE A 111 6.23 -2.76 7.05
C PHE A 111 7.70 -3.17 7.06
N SER A 112 7.95 -4.38 7.53
CA SER A 112 9.30 -4.92 7.64
C SER A 112 10.05 -4.96 6.32
N THR A 113 11.37 -4.94 6.40
CA THR A 113 12.26 -5.09 5.24
C THR A 113 12.09 -6.47 4.60
N VAL A 114 11.68 -6.50 3.33
CA VAL A 114 11.45 -7.74 2.60
C VAL A 114 12.15 -7.78 1.24
N LYS A 115 12.22 -8.96 0.65
CA LYS A 115 12.58 -9.11 -0.76
C LYS A 115 11.38 -8.80 -1.64
N VAL A 116 11.59 -7.96 -2.66
CA VAL A 116 10.54 -7.50 -3.58
C VAL A 116 10.62 -8.18 -4.95
N ARG A 117 11.66 -8.99 -5.19
CA ARG A 117 11.88 -9.67 -6.48
C ARG A 117 12.51 -11.05 -6.34
N GLY A 118 12.43 -11.83 -7.43
CA GLY A 118 13.00 -13.18 -7.52
C GLY A 118 12.21 -14.23 -6.73
N LYS A 119 12.77 -15.46 -6.66
CA LYS A 119 12.08 -16.62 -6.06
C LYS A 119 11.73 -16.40 -4.58
N LYS A 120 12.54 -15.60 -3.87
CA LYS A 120 12.36 -15.31 -2.44
C LYS A 120 11.58 -14.01 -2.17
N ALA A 121 10.95 -13.43 -3.19
CA ALA A 121 10.09 -12.26 -2.99
C ALA A 121 8.97 -12.57 -1.97
N HIS A 122 8.61 -11.57 -1.17
CA HIS A 122 7.50 -11.66 -0.22
C HIS A 122 6.20 -11.99 -0.95
N PRO A 123 5.25 -12.76 -0.34
CA PRO A 123 3.97 -13.08 -0.96
C PRO A 123 3.24 -11.87 -1.55
N CYS A 124 3.20 -10.74 -0.86
CA CYS A 124 2.64 -9.48 -1.37
C CYS A 124 3.23 -9.12 -2.75
N TYR A 125 4.56 -9.08 -2.90
CA TYR A 125 5.19 -8.74 -4.18
C TYR A 125 5.05 -9.82 -5.24
N LYS A 126 4.93 -11.09 -4.84
CA LYS A 126 4.60 -12.17 -5.79
C LYS A 126 3.20 -11.98 -6.39
N LYS A 127 2.21 -11.65 -5.56
CA LYS A 127 0.83 -11.38 -5.99
C LYS A 127 0.77 -10.12 -6.88
N LEU A 128 1.40 -9.02 -6.45
CA LEU A 128 1.52 -7.80 -7.26
C LEU A 128 2.14 -8.06 -8.64
N THR A 129 3.23 -8.83 -8.67
CA THR A 129 3.90 -9.20 -9.94
C THR A 129 3.03 -10.15 -10.78
N ALA A 130 2.33 -11.09 -10.17
CA ALA A 130 1.46 -12.02 -10.90
C ALA A 130 0.29 -11.29 -11.56
N GLU A 131 -0.30 -10.29 -10.88
CA GLU A 131 -1.43 -9.53 -11.41
C GLU A 131 -1.01 -8.54 -12.51
N THR A 132 0.16 -7.91 -12.37
CA THR A 132 0.57 -6.81 -13.25
C THR A 132 1.58 -7.19 -14.33
N GLY A 133 2.28 -8.32 -14.15
CA GLY A 133 3.48 -8.66 -14.93
C GLY A 133 4.70 -7.78 -14.60
N VAL A 134 4.58 -6.82 -13.67
CA VAL A 134 5.64 -5.87 -13.34
C VAL A 134 6.29 -6.24 -12.01
N THR A 135 7.60 -6.44 -12.05
CA THR A 135 8.43 -6.64 -10.85
C THR A 135 9.21 -5.35 -10.57
N PRO A 136 9.40 -4.94 -9.30
CA PRO A 136 10.21 -3.76 -8.99
C PRO A 136 11.60 -3.85 -9.63
N SER A 137 11.91 -2.89 -10.49
CA SER A 137 13.21 -2.80 -11.19
C SER A 137 14.23 -1.99 -10.38
N TRP A 138 13.76 -1.17 -9.44
CA TRP A 138 14.56 -0.33 -8.55
C TRP A 138 13.74 0.04 -7.30
N ASN A 139 14.33 0.82 -6.37
CA ASN A 139 13.59 1.40 -5.24
C ASN A 139 12.57 2.44 -5.72
N PHE A 140 11.54 2.69 -4.95
CA PHE A 140 10.45 3.63 -5.22
C PHE A 140 9.60 3.30 -6.45
N ASN A 141 9.49 2.00 -6.81
CA ASN A 141 8.42 1.54 -7.69
C ASN A 141 7.11 1.52 -6.90
N LYS A 142 6.01 1.83 -7.56
CA LYS A 142 4.71 2.02 -6.94
C LYS A 142 3.66 1.16 -7.62
N TYR A 143 2.73 0.65 -6.81
CA TYR A 143 1.53 -0.05 -7.26
C TYR A 143 0.33 0.66 -6.67
N LEU A 144 -0.55 1.18 -7.53
CA LEU A 144 -1.81 1.79 -7.11
C LEU A 144 -2.91 0.73 -7.14
N ILE A 145 -3.56 0.52 -5.99
CA ILE A 145 -4.56 -0.52 -5.77
C ILE A 145 -5.89 0.16 -5.45
N SER A 146 -6.97 -0.28 -6.09
CA SER A 146 -8.32 0.24 -5.84
C SER A 146 -8.90 -0.23 -4.51
N LYS A 147 -10.03 0.36 -4.10
CA LYS A 147 -10.80 -0.03 -2.90
C LYS A 147 -11.25 -1.50 -2.94
N GLU A 148 -11.39 -2.10 -4.13
CA GLU A 148 -11.73 -3.52 -4.34
C GLU A 148 -10.49 -4.43 -4.32
N GLY A 149 -9.31 -3.90 -4.00
CA GLY A 149 -8.08 -4.67 -3.92
C GLY A 149 -7.52 -5.13 -5.27
N LYS A 150 -7.72 -4.36 -6.35
CA LYS A 150 -7.16 -4.62 -7.69
C LYS A 150 -6.10 -3.61 -8.04
N VAL A 151 -5.00 -4.03 -8.67
CA VAL A 151 -3.98 -3.09 -9.15
C VAL A 151 -4.50 -2.33 -10.36
N ILE A 152 -4.59 -1.02 -10.23
CA ILE A 152 -5.05 -0.10 -11.28
C ILE A 152 -3.88 0.33 -12.19
N SER A 153 -2.72 0.61 -11.59
CA SER A 153 -1.54 1.05 -12.34
C SER A 153 -0.26 0.81 -11.56
N THR A 154 0.86 0.83 -12.29
CA THR A 154 2.20 0.71 -11.73
C THR A 154 3.07 1.85 -12.22
N TYR A 155 3.97 2.34 -11.36
CA TYR A 155 4.85 3.46 -11.68
C TYR A 155 6.28 3.13 -11.30
N GLY A 156 7.21 3.45 -12.21
CA GLY A 156 8.64 3.33 -11.95
C GLY A 156 9.16 4.41 -11.00
N SER A 157 10.40 4.25 -10.57
CA SER A 157 11.09 5.14 -9.62
C SER A 157 11.08 6.62 -10.02
N LYS A 158 11.08 6.92 -11.32
CA LYS A 158 11.13 8.31 -11.85
C LYS A 158 9.82 9.08 -11.66
N VAL A 159 8.69 8.38 -11.54
CA VAL A 159 7.39 9.02 -11.30
C VAL A 159 7.34 9.48 -9.85
N LYS A 160 7.30 10.80 -9.66
CA LYS A 160 7.28 11.42 -8.33
C LYS A 160 5.90 11.33 -7.70
N PRO A 161 5.81 11.31 -6.35
CA PRO A 161 4.52 11.33 -5.65
C PRO A 161 3.63 12.53 -5.99
N ASP A 162 4.22 13.68 -6.33
CA ASP A 162 3.55 14.91 -6.70
C ASP A 162 3.30 15.05 -8.22
N SER A 163 3.54 13.99 -9.01
CA SER A 163 3.28 14.03 -10.46
C SER A 163 1.77 14.07 -10.74
N GLN A 164 1.37 14.90 -11.69
CA GLN A 164 -0.02 15.00 -12.13
C GLN A 164 -0.62 13.65 -12.54
N GLU A 165 0.18 12.80 -13.18
CA GLU A 165 -0.21 11.46 -13.59
C GLU A 165 -0.64 10.60 -12.40
N LEU A 166 0.17 10.55 -11.33
CA LEU A 166 -0.12 9.75 -10.14
C LEU A 166 -1.29 10.33 -9.35
N ILE A 167 -1.32 11.66 -9.16
CA ILE A 167 -2.40 12.33 -8.44
C ILE A 167 -3.74 12.08 -9.14
N ALA A 168 -3.82 12.31 -10.45
CA ALA A 168 -5.06 12.08 -11.22
C ALA A 168 -5.53 10.62 -11.16
N ALA A 169 -4.59 9.66 -11.17
CA ALA A 169 -4.94 8.26 -11.03
C ALA A 169 -5.50 7.93 -9.64
N ILE A 170 -4.92 8.50 -8.57
CA ILE A 170 -5.43 8.35 -7.19
C ILE A 170 -6.85 8.95 -7.10
N GLU A 171 -7.02 10.20 -7.52
CA GLU A 171 -8.32 10.90 -7.47
C GLU A 171 -9.41 10.17 -8.25
N SER A 172 -9.05 9.42 -9.30
CA SER A 172 -10.01 8.67 -10.11
C SER A 172 -10.58 7.42 -9.43
N ILE A 173 -9.99 6.99 -8.30
CA ILE A 173 -10.39 5.77 -7.57
C ILE A 173 -10.81 6.05 -6.11
N LEU A 174 -10.80 7.30 -5.67
CA LEU A 174 -11.33 7.76 -4.38
C LEU A 174 -12.85 7.92 -4.43
#